data_167ecbdb9d26aa70580b443cc00657e0
#
_entry.id   167ecbdb9d26aa70580b443cc00657e0
#
_cell.length_a   1.000
_cell.length_b   1.000
_cell.length_c   1.000
_cell.angle_alpha   90.00
_cell.angle_beta   90.00
_cell.angle_gamma   90.00
#
_symmetry.space_group_name_H-M   'P 1'
#
loop_
_entity.id
_entity.type
_entity.pdbx_description
1 polymer ?
#
loop_
_entity_poly.entity_id
_entity_poly.type
_entity_poly.pdbx_seq_one_letter_code
_entity_poly.pdbx_strand_id
1 'polypeptide(L)'
;ETPDVIRELRRRLDAHAPGRLLLAEANMRPEDVRPYFGDGDEFHMAFHFPVMPRMFLAVRLEDRKPLVDILDRTPPIPDTCQWGVFLRNHDELTLEMVTDVERDFMYSEYAADPQARINVGIRRRLAPLLDGDRRRIELMTTLLMSLPGSPFVYYGDEIGMGDNIHLGDRHSVRTPMQWDGGTNATIISVSIGTSRLPVTPRAPARQHAIC
;
A
#
# COMPACT_ATOMS: atom_id res chain seq x y z
N GLU A 1 -2.23 29.64 2.97
CA GLU A 1 -0.86 29.46 3.51
C GLU A 1 -0.23 28.15 3.05
N THR A 2 -0.79 26.96 3.38
CA THR A 2 -0.22 25.67 2.92
C THR A 2 -0.29 25.51 1.39
N PRO A 3 -1.42 25.79 0.71
CA PRO A 3 -1.50 25.74 -0.75
C PRO A 3 -0.45 26.62 -1.44
N ASP A 4 -0.20 27.82 -0.95
CA ASP A 4 0.77 28.73 -1.56
C ASP A 4 2.19 28.19 -1.51
N VAL A 5 2.55 27.53 -0.41
CA VAL A 5 3.85 26.85 -0.27
C VAL A 5 3.97 25.70 -1.26
N ILE A 6 2.91 24.89 -1.44
CA ILE A 6 2.90 23.76 -2.38
C ILE A 6 3.01 24.27 -3.82
N ARG A 7 2.25 25.31 -4.20
CA ARG A 7 2.34 25.93 -5.53
C ARG A 7 3.74 26.46 -5.83
N GLU A 8 4.36 27.14 -4.88
CA GLU A 8 5.73 27.62 -5.06
C GLU A 8 6.73 26.46 -5.18
N LEU A 9 6.56 25.40 -4.38
CA LEU A 9 7.37 24.18 -4.50
C LEU A 9 7.18 23.53 -5.86
N ARG A 10 5.93 23.40 -6.34
CA ARG A 10 5.59 22.87 -7.64
C ARG A 10 6.24 23.70 -8.77
N ARG A 11 6.09 25.01 -8.73
CA ARG A 11 6.69 25.93 -9.70
C ARG A 11 8.22 25.79 -9.78
N ARG A 12 8.88 25.64 -8.62
CA ARG A 12 10.34 25.42 -8.58
C ARG A 12 10.72 24.06 -9.14
N LEU A 13 9.98 23.02 -8.81
CA LEU A 13 10.21 21.68 -9.32
C LEU A 13 10.14 21.66 -10.84
N ASP A 14 9.07 22.22 -11.41
CA ASP A 14 8.86 22.25 -12.86
C ASP A 14 9.96 23.03 -13.58
N ALA A 15 10.45 24.11 -12.97
CA ALA A 15 11.52 24.95 -13.55
C ALA A 15 12.90 24.29 -13.49
N HIS A 16 13.23 23.53 -12.42
CA HIS A 16 14.60 23.05 -12.19
C HIS A 16 14.76 21.55 -12.46
N ALA A 17 13.68 20.80 -12.41
CA ALA A 17 13.68 19.36 -12.60
C ALA A 17 12.43 18.88 -13.38
N PRO A 18 12.30 19.29 -14.66
CA PRO A 18 11.14 18.95 -15.46
C PRO A 18 10.97 17.42 -15.55
N GLY A 19 9.75 16.95 -15.54
CA GLY A 19 9.42 15.53 -15.56
C GLY A 19 9.52 14.82 -14.19
N ARG A 20 9.76 15.55 -13.12
CA ARG A 20 9.59 15.05 -11.75
C ARG A 20 8.19 15.37 -11.26
N LEU A 21 7.70 14.60 -10.27
CA LEU A 21 6.37 14.80 -9.72
C LEU A 21 6.40 14.99 -8.20
N LEU A 22 5.38 15.65 -7.69
CA LEU A 22 5.06 15.71 -6.26
C LEU A 22 3.92 14.74 -6.01
N LEU A 23 4.09 13.85 -5.03
CA LEU A 23 3.10 12.89 -4.58
C LEU A 23 2.71 13.21 -3.14
N ALA A 24 1.43 13.44 -2.88
CA ALA A 24 0.90 13.65 -1.54
C ALA A 24 0.63 12.30 -0.85
N GLU A 25 1.17 12.12 0.35
CA GLU A 25 0.86 11.01 1.24
C GLU A 25 -0.06 11.52 2.35
N ALA A 26 -1.35 11.66 2.03
CA ALA A 26 -2.38 12.19 2.91
C ALA A 26 -3.46 11.13 3.15
N ASN A 27 -3.48 10.55 4.37
CA ASN A 27 -4.50 9.58 4.78
C ASN A 27 -5.78 10.32 5.21
N MET A 28 -6.56 10.75 4.22
CA MET A 28 -7.77 11.54 4.39
C MET A 28 -8.86 11.03 3.43
N ARG A 29 -10.09 11.51 3.60
CA ARG A 29 -11.18 11.23 2.66
C ARG A 29 -10.87 11.84 1.28
N PRO A 30 -11.37 11.25 0.17
CA PRO A 30 -11.06 11.75 -1.17
C PRO A 30 -11.44 13.22 -1.37
N GLU A 31 -12.59 13.63 -0.81
CA GLU A 31 -13.06 15.01 -0.83
C GLU A 31 -12.14 15.99 -0.09
N ASP A 32 -11.46 15.53 0.98
CA ASP A 32 -10.51 16.32 1.75
C ASP A 32 -9.10 16.36 1.11
N VAL A 33 -8.77 15.34 0.30
CA VAL A 33 -7.53 15.29 -0.49
C VAL A 33 -7.64 16.09 -1.77
N ARG A 34 -8.86 16.22 -2.37
CA ARG A 34 -9.07 16.92 -3.65
C ARG A 34 -8.41 18.32 -3.71
N PRO A 35 -8.47 19.16 -2.64
CA PRO A 35 -7.80 20.45 -2.64
C PRO A 35 -6.29 20.43 -2.85
N TYR A 36 -5.61 19.32 -2.51
CA TYR A 36 -4.16 19.17 -2.69
C TYR A 36 -3.71 19.13 -4.16
N PHE A 37 -4.63 18.94 -5.09
CA PHE A 37 -4.34 19.04 -6.51
C PHE A 37 -4.43 20.48 -7.05
N GLY A 38 -5.10 21.38 -6.30
CA GLY A 38 -5.41 22.74 -6.78
C GLY A 38 -6.16 22.70 -8.12
N ASP A 39 -5.77 23.55 -9.01
CA ASP A 39 -6.19 23.56 -10.43
C ASP A 39 -5.20 22.80 -11.33
N GLY A 40 -4.42 21.87 -10.75
CA GLY A 40 -3.34 21.14 -11.38
C GLY A 40 -1.96 21.79 -11.17
N ASP A 41 -1.89 22.76 -10.25
CA ASP A 41 -0.71 23.58 -9.95
C ASP A 41 -0.08 23.27 -8.57
N GLU A 42 -0.62 22.28 -7.85
CA GLU A 42 -0.10 21.80 -6.56
C GLU A 42 0.52 20.40 -6.73
N PHE A 43 0.00 19.37 -6.04
CA PHE A 43 0.50 18.00 -6.21
C PHE A 43 0.08 17.43 -7.57
N HIS A 44 0.98 16.68 -8.18
CA HIS A 44 0.68 15.92 -9.40
C HIS A 44 -0.15 14.68 -9.10
N MET A 45 0.13 14.07 -7.94
CA MET A 45 -0.49 12.83 -7.50
C MET A 45 -0.80 12.88 -6.01
N ALA A 46 -1.81 12.13 -5.60
CA ALA A 46 -2.08 11.82 -4.20
C ALA A 46 -2.46 10.35 -4.06
N PHE A 47 -2.05 9.71 -2.97
CA PHE A 47 -2.50 8.37 -2.67
C PHE A 47 -3.97 8.34 -2.29
N HIS A 48 -4.70 7.38 -2.86
CA HIS A 48 -6.10 7.13 -2.55
C HIS A 48 -6.22 6.12 -1.40
N PHE A 49 -5.90 6.55 -0.19
CA PHE A 49 -5.92 5.68 1.00
C PHE A 49 -7.26 4.96 1.23
N PRO A 50 -8.43 5.60 1.08
CA PRO A 50 -9.70 4.92 1.35
C PRO A 50 -10.04 3.75 0.42
N VAL A 51 -9.49 3.69 -0.80
CA VAL A 51 -9.68 2.56 -1.72
C VAL A 51 -8.97 1.30 -1.24
N MET A 52 -7.82 1.43 -0.61
CA MET A 52 -6.99 0.31 -0.17
C MET A 52 -7.77 -0.67 0.73
N PRO A 53 -8.31 -0.29 1.90
CA PRO A 53 -9.07 -1.23 2.74
C PRO A 53 -10.35 -1.72 2.07
N ARG A 54 -10.96 -0.92 1.18
CA ARG A 54 -12.19 -1.29 0.46
C ARG A 54 -11.97 -2.42 -0.54
N MET A 55 -10.79 -2.53 -1.16
CA MET A 55 -10.43 -3.67 -2.00
C MET A 55 -10.41 -4.97 -1.19
N PHE A 56 -9.76 -4.97 -0.03
CA PHE A 56 -9.72 -6.14 0.87
C PHE A 56 -11.12 -6.50 1.40
N LEU A 57 -11.89 -5.49 1.78
CA LEU A 57 -13.26 -5.68 2.28
C LEU A 57 -14.16 -6.27 1.20
N ALA A 58 -14.13 -5.73 -0.02
CA ALA A 58 -14.95 -6.19 -1.14
C ALA A 58 -14.65 -7.66 -1.51
N VAL A 59 -13.37 -8.02 -1.57
CA VAL A 59 -12.96 -9.41 -1.88
C VAL A 59 -13.36 -10.36 -0.76
N ARG A 60 -13.25 -9.94 0.52
CA ARG A 60 -13.58 -10.81 1.65
C ARG A 60 -15.09 -11.01 1.84
N LEU A 61 -15.88 -9.98 1.55
CA LEU A 61 -17.33 -10.03 1.59
C LEU A 61 -17.96 -10.67 0.33
N GLU A 62 -17.16 -10.89 -0.72
CA GLU A 62 -17.63 -11.26 -2.05
C GLU A 62 -18.69 -10.26 -2.58
N ASP A 63 -18.53 -8.98 -2.20
CA ASP A 63 -19.43 -7.88 -2.56
C ASP A 63 -18.63 -6.68 -3.07
N ARG A 64 -18.94 -6.23 -4.29
CA ARG A 64 -18.32 -5.05 -4.90
C ARG A 64 -18.71 -3.72 -4.25
N LYS A 65 -19.80 -3.71 -3.46
CA LYS A 65 -20.40 -2.48 -2.95
C LYS A 65 -19.42 -1.57 -2.21
N PRO A 66 -18.57 -2.05 -1.27
CA PRO A 66 -17.62 -1.19 -0.56
C PRO A 66 -16.68 -0.44 -1.50
N LEU A 67 -16.28 -1.07 -2.61
CA LEU A 67 -15.40 -0.47 -3.60
C LEU A 67 -16.14 0.53 -4.50
N VAL A 68 -17.32 0.18 -4.97
CA VAL A 68 -18.14 1.07 -5.79
C VAL A 68 -18.49 2.33 -5.00
N ASP A 69 -18.96 2.19 -3.77
CA ASP A 69 -19.36 3.32 -2.91
C ASP A 69 -18.22 4.33 -2.72
N ILE A 70 -16.97 3.88 -2.57
CA ILE A 70 -15.85 4.81 -2.40
C ILE A 70 -15.41 5.44 -3.72
N LEU A 71 -15.48 4.73 -4.83
CA LEU A 71 -15.18 5.27 -6.16
C LEU A 71 -16.21 6.33 -6.56
N ASP A 72 -17.50 6.08 -6.31
CA ASP A 72 -18.59 7.03 -6.61
C ASP A 72 -18.47 8.33 -5.78
N ARG A 73 -17.88 8.24 -4.60
CA ARG A 73 -17.60 9.40 -3.73
C ARG A 73 -16.31 10.13 -4.05
N THR A 74 -15.46 9.54 -4.89
CA THR A 74 -14.18 10.15 -5.25
C THR A 74 -14.44 11.31 -6.23
N PRO A 75 -14.08 12.56 -5.85
CA PRO A 75 -14.34 13.70 -6.69
C PRO A 75 -13.42 13.71 -7.93
N PRO A 76 -13.84 14.36 -9.01
CA PRO A 76 -12.99 14.57 -10.17
C PRO A 76 -11.78 15.44 -9.81
N ILE A 77 -10.64 15.13 -10.40
CA ILE A 77 -9.39 15.87 -10.27
C ILE A 77 -9.00 16.47 -11.63
N PRO A 78 -8.07 17.45 -11.67
CA PRO A 78 -7.58 17.99 -12.94
C PRO A 78 -6.99 16.89 -13.83
N ASP A 79 -7.16 17.00 -15.14
CA ASP A 79 -6.69 16.01 -16.14
C ASP A 79 -5.17 15.80 -16.11
N THR A 80 -4.42 16.79 -15.61
CA THR A 80 -2.96 16.73 -15.43
C THR A 80 -2.53 16.01 -14.14
N CYS A 81 -3.48 15.62 -13.30
CA CYS A 81 -3.26 14.99 -12.00
C CYS A 81 -3.72 13.53 -12.01
N GLN A 82 -3.25 12.77 -11.01
CA GLN A 82 -3.61 11.35 -10.93
C GLN A 82 -3.73 10.86 -9.50
N TRP A 83 -4.72 9.98 -9.23
CA TRP A 83 -4.76 9.19 -8.00
C TRP A 83 -3.74 8.05 -8.05
N GLY A 84 -3.00 7.86 -6.96
CA GLY A 84 -2.18 6.67 -6.75
C GLY A 84 -2.95 5.60 -5.98
N VAL A 85 -3.14 4.43 -6.56
CA VAL A 85 -3.83 3.30 -5.92
C VAL A 85 -2.83 2.21 -5.56
N PHE A 86 -3.04 1.54 -4.42
CA PHE A 86 -2.09 0.54 -3.91
C PHE A 86 -2.81 -0.46 -3.01
N LEU A 87 -2.27 -1.68 -2.93
CA LEU A 87 -2.73 -2.72 -1.99
C LEU A 87 -2.02 -2.61 -0.65
N ARG A 88 -0.73 -2.42 -0.68
CA ARG A 88 0.13 -2.29 0.50
C ARG A 88 1.18 -1.20 0.27
N ASN A 89 1.70 -0.69 1.39
CA ASN A 89 2.81 0.24 1.44
C ASN A 89 3.75 -0.11 2.61
N HIS A 90 4.65 0.79 2.95
CA HIS A 90 5.60 0.67 4.06
C HIS A 90 4.99 0.82 5.46
N ASP A 91 3.71 1.17 5.53
CA ASP A 91 2.96 1.34 6.77
C ASP A 91 1.87 0.25 6.95
N GLU A 92 1.04 0.39 7.95
CA GLU A 92 -0.11 -0.47 8.17
C GLU A 92 -1.15 -0.35 7.06
N LEU A 93 -1.94 -1.39 6.85
CA LEU A 93 -3.22 -1.29 6.16
C LEU A 93 -4.13 -0.49 7.09
N THR A 94 -4.22 0.82 6.84
CA THR A 94 -4.99 1.71 7.71
C THR A 94 -6.48 1.47 7.59
N LEU A 95 -7.16 1.47 8.73
CA LEU A 95 -8.61 1.29 8.86
C LEU A 95 -9.30 2.53 9.43
N GLU A 96 -8.62 3.69 9.38
CA GLU A 96 -9.17 4.95 9.87
C GLU A 96 -10.35 5.46 9.04
N MET A 97 -10.38 5.10 7.74
CA MET A 97 -11.40 5.57 6.79
C MET A 97 -12.53 4.54 6.56
N VAL A 98 -12.62 3.50 7.36
CA VAL A 98 -13.72 2.54 7.36
C VAL A 98 -14.61 2.76 8.58
N THR A 99 -15.83 2.20 8.58
CA THR A 99 -16.71 2.23 9.75
C THR A 99 -16.21 1.30 10.85
N ASP A 100 -16.67 1.50 12.08
CA ASP A 100 -16.29 0.64 13.21
C ASP A 100 -16.64 -0.83 12.95
N VAL A 101 -17.80 -1.09 12.35
CA VAL A 101 -18.24 -2.45 11.99
C VAL A 101 -17.31 -3.08 10.95
N GLU A 102 -16.95 -2.33 9.91
CA GLU A 102 -16.02 -2.79 8.89
C GLU A 102 -14.63 -3.02 9.48
N ARG A 103 -14.18 -2.15 10.38
CA ARG A 103 -12.89 -2.28 11.05
C ARG A 103 -12.82 -3.55 11.90
N ASP A 104 -13.86 -3.82 12.71
CA ASP A 104 -13.92 -5.00 13.55
C ASP A 104 -13.94 -6.27 12.71
N PHE A 105 -14.70 -6.26 11.61
CA PHE A 105 -14.69 -7.34 10.62
C PHE A 105 -13.29 -7.54 10.03
N MET A 106 -12.62 -6.46 9.56
CA MET A 106 -11.28 -6.53 9.01
C MET A 106 -10.26 -7.08 10.01
N TYR A 107 -10.37 -6.71 11.28
CA TYR A 107 -9.50 -7.25 12.33
C TYR A 107 -9.76 -8.74 12.56
N SER A 108 -11.02 -9.21 12.55
CA SER A 108 -11.32 -10.64 12.70
C SER A 108 -10.77 -11.47 11.56
N GLU A 109 -10.85 -10.95 10.33
CA GLU A 109 -10.50 -11.68 9.13
C GLU A 109 -8.98 -11.65 8.77
N TYR A 110 -8.32 -10.52 9.03
CA TYR A 110 -6.95 -10.27 8.58
C TYR A 110 -5.92 -10.11 9.70
N ALA A 111 -6.37 -9.94 10.93
CA ALA A 111 -5.51 -9.71 12.10
C ALA A 111 -6.08 -10.34 13.36
N ALA A 112 -6.46 -11.63 13.29
CA ALA A 112 -6.90 -12.42 14.44
C ALA A 112 -5.83 -12.42 15.55
N ASP A 113 -4.54 -12.50 15.18
CA ASP A 113 -3.44 -12.27 16.11
C ASP A 113 -3.31 -10.76 16.42
N PRO A 114 -3.47 -10.35 17.70
CA PRO A 114 -3.33 -8.94 18.08
C PRO A 114 -1.96 -8.33 17.73
N GLN A 115 -0.91 -9.13 17.63
CA GLN A 115 0.42 -8.65 17.24
C GLN A 115 0.47 -8.15 15.78
N ALA A 116 -0.48 -8.56 14.95
CA ALA A 116 -0.63 -8.03 13.59
C ALA A 116 -1.26 -6.63 13.56
N ARG A 117 -1.78 -6.14 14.68
CA ARG A 117 -2.44 -4.82 14.79
C ARG A 117 -1.44 -3.76 15.24
N ILE A 118 -1.57 -2.57 14.68
CA ILE A 118 -0.83 -1.38 15.11
C ILE A 118 -1.66 -0.14 14.78
N ASN A 119 -1.68 0.85 15.67
CA ASN A 119 -2.51 2.04 15.52
C ASN A 119 -3.97 1.64 15.20
N VAL A 120 -4.58 2.27 14.20
CA VAL A 120 -5.87 1.86 13.65
C VAL A 120 -5.63 1.14 12.33
N GLY A 121 -4.95 -0.03 12.38
CA GLY A 121 -4.61 -0.76 11.15
C GLY A 121 -3.92 -2.11 11.37
N ILE A 122 -3.50 -2.71 10.26
CA ILE A 122 -2.94 -4.06 10.19
C ILE A 122 -1.56 -4.03 9.55
N ARG A 123 -0.52 -4.39 10.32
CA ARG A 123 0.87 -4.42 9.86
C ARG A 123 1.27 -5.77 9.25
N ARG A 124 0.60 -6.13 8.16
CA ARG A 124 0.86 -7.35 7.39
C ARG A 124 1.15 -7.02 5.93
N ARG A 125 1.99 -7.82 5.27
CA ARG A 125 2.20 -7.75 3.81
C ARG A 125 1.04 -8.39 3.05
N LEU A 126 0.97 -8.18 1.73
CA LEU A 126 -0.10 -8.68 0.87
C LEU A 126 -0.24 -10.21 0.95
N ALA A 127 0.83 -10.95 0.76
CA ALA A 127 0.75 -12.41 0.76
C ALA A 127 0.27 -13.00 2.09
N PRO A 128 0.77 -12.57 3.27
CA PRO A 128 0.22 -13.01 4.56
C PRO A 128 -1.23 -12.61 4.82
N LEU A 129 -1.68 -11.43 4.34
CA LEU A 129 -3.09 -11.04 4.44
C LEU A 129 -4.02 -11.98 3.69
N LEU A 130 -3.51 -12.63 2.64
CA LEU A 130 -4.26 -13.53 1.77
C LEU A 130 -3.89 -15.01 2.01
N ASP A 131 -3.31 -15.34 3.18
CA ASP A 131 -2.91 -16.70 3.57
C ASP A 131 -1.91 -17.37 2.60
N GLY A 132 -1.20 -16.58 1.79
CA GLY A 132 -0.33 -17.03 0.72
C GLY A 132 -1.08 -17.69 -0.45
N ASP A 133 -2.40 -17.54 -0.51
CA ASP A 133 -3.21 -18.07 -1.61
C ASP A 133 -2.93 -17.28 -2.90
N ARG A 134 -2.27 -17.93 -3.84
CA ARG A 134 -1.87 -17.37 -5.12
C ARG A 134 -3.06 -16.80 -5.91
N ARG A 135 -4.20 -17.48 -5.91
CA ARG A 135 -5.39 -17.05 -6.67
C ARG A 135 -5.95 -15.74 -6.11
N ARG A 136 -5.96 -15.62 -4.78
CA ARG A 136 -6.39 -14.38 -4.12
C ARG A 136 -5.40 -13.24 -4.37
N ILE A 137 -4.09 -13.52 -4.36
CA ILE A 137 -3.06 -12.52 -4.67
C ILE A 137 -3.20 -12.06 -6.13
N GLU A 138 -3.39 -12.96 -7.07
CA GLU A 138 -3.62 -12.66 -8.48
C GLU A 138 -4.92 -11.84 -8.68
N LEU A 139 -6.00 -12.19 -7.98
CA LEU A 139 -7.25 -11.43 -8.00
C LEU A 139 -7.04 -10.00 -7.51
N MET A 140 -6.41 -9.82 -6.35
CA MET A 140 -6.15 -8.50 -5.79
C MET A 140 -5.24 -7.65 -6.68
N THR A 141 -4.21 -8.27 -7.26
CA THR A 141 -3.30 -7.59 -8.20
C THR A 141 -4.04 -7.18 -9.48
N THR A 142 -4.89 -8.06 -10.01
CA THR A 142 -5.73 -7.76 -11.18
C THR A 142 -6.69 -6.61 -10.87
N LEU A 143 -7.31 -6.62 -9.70
CA LEU A 143 -8.19 -5.54 -9.25
C LEU A 143 -7.42 -4.22 -9.19
N LEU A 144 -6.25 -4.20 -8.54
CA LEU A 144 -5.38 -3.01 -8.47
C LEU A 144 -5.07 -2.44 -9.87
N MET A 145 -4.69 -3.31 -10.82
CA MET A 145 -4.33 -2.89 -12.18
C MET A 145 -5.53 -2.44 -13.04
N SER A 146 -6.76 -2.72 -12.58
CA SER A 146 -8.00 -2.42 -13.31
C SER A 146 -8.70 -1.16 -12.80
N LEU A 147 -8.32 -0.64 -11.64
CA LEU A 147 -8.94 0.54 -11.05
C LEU A 147 -8.47 1.84 -11.73
N PRO A 148 -9.32 2.89 -11.73
CA PRO A 148 -8.90 4.22 -12.14
C PRO A 148 -7.75 4.71 -11.24
N GLY A 149 -6.69 5.21 -11.85
CA GLY A 149 -5.51 5.71 -11.14
C GLY A 149 -4.22 5.05 -11.61
N SER A 150 -3.11 5.44 -11.01
CA SER A 150 -1.80 4.82 -11.23
C SER A 150 -1.56 3.76 -10.16
N PRO A 151 -1.35 2.48 -10.53
CA PRO A 151 -1.10 1.43 -9.57
C PRO A 151 0.32 1.52 -8.99
N PHE A 152 0.42 1.41 -7.67
CA PHE A 152 1.68 1.30 -6.93
C PHE A 152 1.81 -0.11 -6.36
N VAL A 153 2.88 -0.79 -6.72
CA VAL A 153 3.22 -2.12 -6.20
C VAL A 153 4.28 -1.95 -5.12
N TYR A 154 4.00 -2.44 -3.91
CA TYR A 154 4.97 -2.42 -2.83
C TYR A 154 6.02 -3.50 -3.06
N TYR A 155 7.31 -3.15 -2.89
CA TYR A 155 8.41 -4.08 -3.15
C TYR A 155 8.22 -5.41 -2.41
N GLY A 156 8.47 -6.51 -3.10
CA GLY A 156 8.32 -7.86 -2.58
C GLY A 156 6.92 -8.45 -2.72
N ASP A 157 5.88 -7.66 -3.01
CA ASP A 157 4.54 -8.19 -3.26
C ASP A 157 4.53 -9.06 -4.53
N GLU A 158 5.33 -8.69 -5.54
CA GLU A 158 5.53 -9.40 -6.80
C GLU A 158 6.12 -10.81 -6.64
N ILE A 159 6.83 -11.06 -5.54
CA ILE A 159 7.38 -12.40 -5.19
C ILE A 159 6.63 -13.07 -4.05
N GLY A 160 5.52 -12.48 -3.59
CA GLY A 160 4.75 -12.99 -2.46
C GLY A 160 5.52 -12.96 -1.14
N MET A 161 6.29 -11.90 -0.90
CA MET A 161 7.11 -11.74 0.29
C MET A 161 6.28 -11.78 1.57
N GLY A 162 6.79 -12.56 2.56
CA GLY A 162 6.21 -12.63 3.90
C GLY A 162 6.53 -11.43 4.79
N ASP A 163 5.98 -11.44 6.00
CA ASP A 163 6.26 -10.48 7.06
C ASP A 163 6.67 -11.18 8.36
N ASN A 164 7.07 -10.38 9.36
CA ASN A 164 7.36 -10.87 10.71
C ASN A 164 6.69 -9.97 11.74
N ILE A 165 5.48 -10.34 12.17
CA ILE A 165 4.67 -9.57 13.14
C ILE A 165 5.28 -9.44 14.53
N HIS A 166 6.36 -10.18 14.83
CA HIS A 166 7.08 -10.07 16.11
C HIS A 166 8.09 -8.92 16.14
N LEU A 167 8.36 -8.30 15.00
CA LEU A 167 9.18 -7.09 14.96
C LEU A 167 8.38 -5.88 15.46
N GLY A 168 9.07 -4.98 16.13
CA GLY A 168 8.46 -3.75 16.65
C GLY A 168 7.98 -2.80 15.55
N ASP A 169 7.05 -1.91 15.88
CA ASP A 169 6.51 -0.90 14.97
C ASP A 169 6.08 -1.49 13.61
N ARG A 170 6.34 -0.82 12.53
CA ARG A 170 6.07 -1.24 11.13
C ARG A 170 7.22 -2.05 10.52
N HIS A 171 8.24 -2.40 11.31
CA HIS A 171 9.39 -3.18 10.80
C HIS A 171 8.99 -4.55 10.26
N SER A 172 7.84 -5.08 10.70
CA SER A 172 7.26 -6.32 10.15
C SER A 172 7.11 -6.31 8.64
N VAL A 173 6.75 -5.17 8.04
CA VAL A 173 6.52 -5.01 6.60
C VAL A 173 7.68 -4.33 5.87
N ARG A 174 8.74 -3.93 6.59
CA ARG A 174 9.91 -3.21 6.06
C ARG A 174 11.18 -4.07 5.99
N THR A 175 11.01 -5.40 6.03
CA THR A 175 12.14 -6.33 5.95
C THR A 175 12.79 -6.29 4.56
N PRO A 176 14.11 -6.56 4.45
CA PRO A 176 14.80 -6.59 3.17
C PRO A 176 14.19 -7.62 2.20
N MET A 177 14.16 -7.28 0.92
CA MET A 177 13.67 -8.18 -0.13
C MET A 177 14.65 -9.31 -0.40
N GLN A 178 14.13 -10.51 -0.65
CA GLN A 178 14.90 -11.65 -1.10
C GLN A 178 15.07 -11.59 -2.63
N TRP A 179 16.30 -11.72 -3.11
CA TRP A 179 16.63 -11.66 -4.53
C TRP A 179 16.92 -13.02 -5.14
N ASP A 180 17.25 -14.02 -4.33
CA ASP A 180 17.46 -15.40 -4.76
C ASP A 180 17.05 -16.41 -3.67
N GLY A 181 17.20 -17.71 -3.95
CA GLY A 181 16.91 -18.80 -3.02
C GLY A 181 18.10 -19.26 -2.17
N GLY A 182 19.20 -18.55 -2.16
CA GLY A 182 20.39 -18.89 -1.38
C GLY A 182 20.22 -18.76 0.11
N THR A 183 21.20 -19.19 0.88
CA THR A 183 21.16 -19.26 2.36
C THR A 183 20.86 -17.93 3.04
N ASN A 184 21.22 -16.80 2.45
CA ASN A 184 20.93 -15.46 2.92
C ASN A 184 20.06 -14.67 1.94
N ALA A 185 19.47 -15.36 0.94
CA ALA A 185 18.61 -14.77 -0.09
C ALA A 185 19.21 -13.50 -0.73
N THR A 186 20.55 -13.48 -0.87
CA THR A 186 21.38 -12.36 -1.32
C THR A 186 20.87 -10.99 -0.83
N ILE A 187 20.55 -10.92 0.46
CA ILE A 187 20.33 -9.64 1.12
C ILE A 187 21.68 -8.93 1.05
N ILE A 188 21.82 -7.96 0.18
CA ILE A 188 23.00 -7.07 0.16
C ILE A 188 23.07 -6.46 1.55
N SER A 189 23.98 -6.97 2.36
CA SER A 189 24.30 -6.36 3.65
C SER A 189 25.05 -5.05 3.35
N VAL A 190 24.30 -3.99 3.12
CA VAL A 190 24.85 -2.66 3.39
C VAL A 190 25.12 -2.67 4.88
N SER A 191 26.40 -2.71 5.22
CA SER A 191 26.86 -2.64 6.62
C SER A 191 26.50 -1.28 7.20
N ILE A 192 25.26 -1.13 7.59
CA ILE A 192 24.85 -0.17 8.60
C ILE A 192 24.88 -0.98 9.89
N GLY A 193 25.92 -0.75 10.69
CA GLY A 193 26.16 -1.47 11.93
C GLY A 193 24.89 -1.56 12.75
N THR A 194 24.62 -2.74 13.16
CA THR A 194 23.94 -3.27 14.34
C THR A 194 22.87 -4.33 14.02
N SER A 195 23.05 -5.47 14.69
CA SER A 195 22.12 -6.57 14.95
C SER A 195 21.58 -7.36 13.76
N ARG A 196 22.09 -8.57 13.66
CA ARG A 196 21.53 -9.64 12.82
C ARG A 196 20.08 -9.90 13.22
N LEU A 197 19.15 -9.58 12.31
CA LEU A 197 17.76 -10.02 12.46
C LEU A 197 17.67 -11.50 12.07
N PRO A 198 17.03 -12.35 12.90
CA PRO A 198 16.79 -13.74 12.52
C PRO A 198 15.78 -13.79 11.36
N VAL A 199 16.25 -14.24 10.21
CA VAL A 199 15.37 -14.63 9.11
C VAL A 199 14.82 -16.02 9.44
N THR A 200 13.55 -16.15 9.68
CA THR A 200 12.91 -17.46 9.80
C THR A 200 12.92 -18.15 8.43
N PRO A 201 13.51 -19.36 8.34
CA PRO A 201 13.53 -20.09 7.05
C PRO A 201 12.10 -20.47 6.65
N ARG A 202 11.69 -20.04 5.46
CA ARG A 202 10.49 -20.54 4.83
C ARG A 202 10.77 -21.93 4.26
N ALA A 203 9.85 -22.87 4.42
CA ALA A 203 9.87 -24.14 3.71
C ALA A 203 9.97 -23.90 2.19
N PRO A 204 10.71 -24.73 1.44
CA PRO A 204 11.00 -24.49 0.04
C PRO A 204 9.71 -24.45 -0.78
N ALA A 205 9.39 -23.30 -1.32
CA ALA A 205 8.35 -23.17 -2.33
C ALA A 205 8.83 -23.90 -3.59
N ARG A 206 8.05 -24.87 -4.06
CA ARG A 206 8.32 -25.52 -5.36
C ARG A 206 8.26 -24.46 -6.44
N GLN A 207 9.40 -24.17 -7.04
CA GLN A 207 9.49 -23.34 -8.23
C GLN A 207 8.78 -24.05 -9.37
N HIS A 208 7.67 -23.50 -9.83
CA HIS A 208 7.25 -23.69 -11.20
C HIS A 208 7.51 -22.37 -11.92
N ALA A 209 8.56 -22.38 -12.74
CA ALA A 209 8.84 -21.34 -13.69
C ALA A 209 7.60 -21.11 -14.57
N ILE A 210 7.23 -19.86 -14.72
CA ILE A 210 6.24 -19.43 -15.72
C ILE A 210 7.05 -18.92 -16.91
N CYS A 211 6.94 -19.62 -18.05
CA CYS A 211 7.22 -19.04 -19.36
C CYS A 211 6.09 -18.11 -19.75
#